data_db569033c6622954c84e59d7b755da22
#
_entry.id   db569033c6622954c84e59d7b755da22
#
_cell.length_a   1.000
_cell.length_b   1.000
_cell.length_c   1.000
_cell.angle_alpha   90.00
_cell.angle_beta   90.00
_cell.angle_gamma   90.00
#
_symmetry.space_group_name_H-M   'P 1'
#
loop_
_entity.id
_entity.type
_entity.pdbx_description
1 polymer ?
#
loop_
_entity_poly.entity_id
_entity_poly.type
_entity_poly.pdbx_seq_one_letter_code
_entity_poly.pdbx_strand_id
1 'polypeptide(L)'
;ESDRHTDVMDAITRHLVIGSYIEWSEEKRQEWLLSELKSKRPLFGSNLPKTEEVAEVLDTFHVISELPPDSFGAYIISMATAPSDVLAVELLQRECHIKNPLRVVPLFEKLADLQAAPAAMACLFSIDWYKNKIKGKQEVMIGYSDSGKDCGRLSAAWQLYKVQEELARVARQFGVKLTMF
;
A
#
# COMPACT_ATOMS: atom_id res chain seq x y z
N GLU A 1 -1.44 0.54 -8.99
CA GLU A 1 -1.69 -0.91 -8.80
C GLU A 1 -0.56 -1.51 -7.97
N SER A 2 -0.88 -2.41 -7.03
CA SER A 2 0.14 -2.97 -6.12
C SER A 2 1.22 -3.77 -6.85
N ASP A 3 0.85 -4.50 -7.92
CA ASP A 3 1.79 -5.27 -8.74
C ASP A 3 2.88 -4.37 -9.35
N ARG A 4 2.50 -3.18 -9.84
CA ARG A 4 3.47 -2.24 -10.42
C ARG A 4 4.44 -1.69 -9.35
N HIS A 5 3.99 -1.48 -8.11
CA HIS A 5 4.88 -1.12 -7.02
C HIS A 5 5.81 -2.28 -6.65
N THR A 6 5.31 -3.52 -6.72
CA THR A 6 6.10 -4.74 -6.53
C THR A 6 7.22 -4.85 -7.56
N ASP A 7 6.97 -4.52 -8.83
CA ASP A 7 8.01 -4.49 -9.88
C ASP A 7 9.10 -3.46 -9.59
N VAL A 8 8.72 -2.29 -9.06
CA VAL A 8 9.72 -1.28 -8.63
C VAL A 8 10.55 -1.81 -7.46
N MET A 9 9.93 -2.45 -6.46
CA MET A 9 10.66 -3.05 -5.35
C MET A 9 11.61 -4.15 -5.83
N ASP A 10 11.19 -4.97 -6.81
CA ASP A 10 12.03 -6.01 -7.38
C ASP A 10 13.23 -5.43 -8.14
N ALA A 11 13.02 -4.38 -8.94
CA ALA A 11 14.10 -3.68 -9.60
C ALA A 11 15.12 -3.12 -8.60
N ILE A 12 14.67 -2.54 -7.49
CA ILE A 12 15.52 -2.02 -6.43
C ILE A 12 16.29 -3.15 -5.75
N THR A 13 15.65 -4.23 -5.34
CA THR A 13 16.31 -5.32 -4.62
C THR A 13 17.31 -6.09 -5.47
N ARG A 14 17.03 -6.24 -6.77
CA ARG A 14 18.00 -6.79 -7.75
C ARG A 14 19.17 -5.86 -7.96
N HIS A 15 18.93 -4.56 -8.08
CA HIS A 15 20.01 -3.56 -8.19
C HIS A 15 20.92 -3.56 -6.96
N LEU A 16 20.38 -3.74 -5.77
CA LEU A 16 21.12 -3.87 -4.51
C LEU A 16 21.78 -5.24 -4.31
N VAL A 17 21.55 -6.19 -5.22
CA VAL A 17 22.08 -7.57 -5.17
C VAL A 17 21.66 -8.32 -3.89
N ILE A 18 20.46 -8.05 -3.39
CA ILE A 18 19.91 -8.70 -2.18
C ILE A 18 18.83 -9.74 -2.48
N GLY A 19 18.47 -9.92 -3.75
CA GLY A 19 17.52 -10.92 -4.24
C GLY A 19 16.39 -10.34 -5.06
N SER A 20 15.38 -11.18 -5.35
CA SER A 20 14.17 -10.79 -6.07
C SER A 20 13.02 -10.58 -5.08
N TYR A 21 12.52 -9.37 -4.98
CA TYR A 21 11.39 -9.02 -4.10
C TYR A 21 10.13 -9.82 -4.42
N ILE A 22 9.91 -10.11 -5.70
CA ILE A 22 8.76 -10.91 -6.17
C ILE A 22 8.76 -12.32 -5.57
N GLU A 23 9.95 -12.91 -5.39
CA GLU A 23 10.11 -14.26 -4.86
C GLU A 23 10.07 -14.34 -3.33
N TRP A 24 10.02 -13.20 -2.64
CA TRP A 24 10.01 -13.17 -1.18
C TRP A 24 8.62 -13.46 -0.61
N SER A 25 8.58 -14.12 0.55
CA SER A 25 7.36 -14.25 1.33
C SER A 25 6.90 -12.88 1.85
N GLU A 26 5.64 -12.76 2.20
CA GLU A 26 5.06 -11.51 2.73
C GLU A 26 5.80 -11.04 4.00
N GLU A 27 6.18 -11.97 4.89
CA GLU A 27 6.93 -11.65 6.10
C GLU A 27 8.30 -11.04 5.77
N LYS A 28 9.01 -11.61 4.79
CA LYS A 28 10.31 -11.10 4.35
C LYS A 28 10.19 -9.74 3.68
N ARG A 29 9.12 -9.52 2.89
CA ARG A 29 8.83 -8.22 2.30
C ARG A 29 8.62 -7.16 3.37
N GLN A 30 7.77 -7.44 4.37
CA GLN A 30 7.52 -6.54 5.49
C GLN A 30 8.79 -6.24 6.28
N GLU A 31 9.57 -7.26 6.64
CA GLU A 31 10.81 -7.10 7.39
C GLU A 31 11.79 -6.18 6.67
N TRP A 32 12.00 -6.40 5.38
CA TRP A 32 12.89 -5.57 4.58
C TRP A 32 12.36 -4.15 4.44
N LEU A 33 11.09 -3.97 4.06
CA LEU A 33 10.48 -2.65 3.94
C LEU A 33 10.57 -1.84 5.23
N LEU A 34 10.30 -2.47 6.38
CA LEU A 34 10.38 -1.82 7.69
C LEU A 34 11.82 -1.49 8.08
N SER A 35 12.78 -2.32 7.72
CA SER A 35 14.20 -2.04 7.91
C SER A 35 14.61 -0.80 7.11
N GLU A 36 14.23 -0.76 5.84
CA GLU A 36 14.56 0.38 4.99
C GLU A 36 13.81 1.66 5.40
N LEU A 37 12.54 1.58 5.78
CA LEU A 37 11.78 2.74 6.29
C LEU A 37 12.37 3.35 7.56
N LYS A 38 13.12 2.59 8.36
CA LYS A 38 13.87 3.08 9.52
C LYS A 38 15.28 3.60 9.15
N SER A 39 15.81 3.20 8.01
CA SER A 39 17.11 3.62 7.50
C SER A 39 17.04 5.04 6.90
N LYS A 40 18.18 5.70 6.84
CA LYS A 40 18.31 7.01 6.16
C LYS A 40 19.11 6.94 4.86
N ARG A 41 19.62 5.75 4.50
CA ARG A 41 20.38 5.59 3.26
C ARG A 41 19.42 5.64 2.06
N PRO A 42 19.83 6.29 0.96
CA PRO A 42 19.09 6.16 -0.29
C PRO A 42 19.24 4.74 -0.84
N LEU A 43 18.17 4.19 -1.44
CA LEU A 43 18.17 2.82 -1.99
C LEU A 43 18.64 2.79 -3.44
N PHE A 44 18.41 3.84 -4.18
CA PHE A 44 18.79 3.94 -5.59
C PHE A 44 19.10 5.37 -6.00
N GLY A 45 19.73 5.50 -7.16
CA GLY A 45 20.03 6.76 -7.82
C GLY A 45 19.64 6.71 -9.29
N SER A 46 20.18 7.60 -10.10
CA SER A 46 19.93 7.67 -11.54
C SER A 46 20.37 6.42 -12.32
N ASN A 47 21.20 5.59 -11.72
CA ASN A 47 21.76 4.37 -12.30
C ASN A 47 20.88 3.11 -12.07
N LEU A 48 19.71 3.24 -11.46
CA LEU A 48 18.78 2.12 -11.33
C LEU A 48 18.34 1.64 -12.72
N PRO A 49 18.57 0.36 -13.08
CA PRO A 49 18.01 -0.21 -14.31
C PRO A 49 16.49 -0.25 -14.24
N LYS A 50 15.82 0.33 -15.22
CA LYS A 50 14.35 0.48 -15.23
C LYS A 50 13.77 -0.06 -16.52
N THR A 51 12.70 -0.86 -16.41
CA THR A 51 11.78 -1.07 -17.53
C THR A 51 10.91 0.18 -17.71
N GLU A 52 10.15 0.24 -18.79
CA GLU A 52 9.22 1.33 -19.06
C GLU A 52 8.18 1.44 -17.92
N GLU A 53 7.63 0.31 -17.46
CA GLU A 53 6.64 0.25 -16.39
C GLU A 53 7.22 0.76 -15.05
N VAL A 54 8.44 0.37 -14.71
CA VAL A 54 9.13 0.83 -13.50
C VAL A 54 9.40 2.35 -13.59
N ALA A 55 9.80 2.84 -14.76
CA ALA A 55 10.02 4.26 -14.98
C ALA A 55 8.73 5.06 -14.80
N GLU A 56 7.61 4.63 -15.40
CA GLU A 56 6.30 5.30 -15.24
C GLU A 56 5.85 5.43 -13.78
N VAL A 57 6.07 4.39 -12.96
CA VAL A 57 5.75 4.45 -11.53
C VAL A 57 6.61 5.49 -10.84
N LEU A 58 7.93 5.47 -11.05
CA LEU A 58 8.84 6.42 -10.42
C LEU A 58 8.57 7.86 -10.89
N ASP A 59 8.26 8.06 -12.17
CA ASP A 59 7.90 9.37 -12.72
C ASP A 59 6.61 9.91 -12.09
N THR A 60 5.64 9.03 -11.80
CA THR A 60 4.44 9.41 -11.03
C THR A 60 4.81 9.98 -9.66
N PHE A 61 5.71 9.32 -8.92
CA PHE A 61 6.18 9.83 -7.63
C PHE A 61 6.99 11.13 -7.76
N HIS A 62 7.77 11.29 -8.84
CA HIS A 62 8.48 12.53 -9.11
C HIS A 62 7.50 13.69 -9.36
N VAL A 63 6.48 13.49 -10.19
CA VAL A 63 5.43 14.50 -10.41
C VAL A 63 4.76 14.92 -9.09
N ILE A 64 4.43 13.93 -8.23
CA ILE A 64 3.86 14.22 -6.91
C ILE A 64 4.84 15.05 -6.05
N SER A 65 6.15 14.83 -6.17
CA SER A 65 7.16 15.57 -5.40
C SER A 65 7.33 17.02 -5.84
N GLU A 66 7.04 17.32 -7.10
CA GLU A 66 7.18 18.64 -7.71
C GLU A 66 5.94 19.53 -7.55
N LEU A 67 4.76 18.92 -7.46
CA LEU A 67 3.51 19.66 -7.37
C LEU A 67 3.20 20.12 -5.93
N PRO A 68 2.41 21.20 -5.77
CA PRO A 68 1.99 21.65 -4.45
C PRO A 68 1.23 20.57 -3.69
N PRO A 69 1.45 20.40 -2.38
CA PRO A 69 0.77 19.37 -1.56
C PRO A 69 -0.75 19.47 -1.61
N ASP A 70 -1.29 20.65 -1.74
CA ASP A 70 -2.74 20.90 -1.81
C ASP A 70 -3.39 20.39 -3.10
N SER A 71 -2.58 19.99 -4.09
CA SER A 71 -3.06 19.37 -5.33
C SER A 71 -3.52 17.92 -5.12
N PHE A 72 -3.19 17.30 -3.98
CA PHE A 72 -3.44 15.88 -3.72
C PHE A 72 -4.17 15.66 -2.40
N GLY A 73 -5.05 14.66 -2.37
CA GLY A 73 -5.71 14.20 -1.14
C GLY A 73 -5.02 13.00 -0.52
N ALA A 74 -4.93 11.91 -1.27
CA ALA A 74 -4.37 10.64 -0.83
C ALA A 74 -3.76 9.87 -2.01
N TYR A 75 -2.94 8.87 -1.70
CA TYR A 75 -2.44 7.89 -2.67
C TYR A 75 -3.23 6.59 -2.53
N ILE A 76 -4.10 6.32 -3.49
CA ILE A 76 -4.96 5.13 -3.48
C ILE A 76 -4.27 4.00 -4.24
N ILE A 77 -4.18 2.82 -3.62
CA ILE A 77 -3.56 1.63 -4.22
C ILE A 77 -4.66 0.66 -4.59
N SER A 78 -4.89 0.44 -5.89
CA SER A 78 -5.73 -0.64 -6.37
C SER A 78 -5.03 -2.00 -6.24
N MET A 79 -5.81 -3.07 -6.15
CA MET A 79 -5.34 -4.45 -6.02
C MET A 79 -4.47 -4.69 -4.78
N ALA A 80 -4.68 -3.90 -3.72
CA ALA A 80 -3.98 -4.10 -2.46
C ALA A 80 -4.51 -5.37 -1.77
N THR A 81 -3.60 -6.24 -1.34
CA THR A 81 -3.94 -7.52 -0.70
C THR A 81 -3.19 -7.74 0.61
N ALA A 82 -2.06 -7.04 0.81
CA ALA A 82 -1.14 -7.30 1.88
C ALA A 82 -0.56 -6.01 2.50
N PRO A 83 -0.07 -6.05 3.74
CA PRO A 83 0.60 -4.92 4.38
C PRO A 83 1.79 -4.38 3.58
N SER A 84 2.54 -5.26 2.91
CA SER A 84 3.69 -4.85 2.10
C SER A 84 3.32 -3.90 0.97
N ASP A 85 2.10 -3.96 0.41
CA ASP A 85 1.65 -3.05 -0.64
C ASP A 85 1.60 -1.60 -0.15
N VAL A 86 1.13 -1.41 1.08
CA VAL A 86 1.07 -0.08 1.71
C VAL A 86 2.47 0.40 2.09
N LEU A 87 3.28 -0.48 2.70
CA LEU A 87 4.65 -0.14 3.12
C LEU A 87 5.56 0.18 1.94
N ALA A 88 5.38 -0.48 0.78
CA ALA A 88 6.11 -0.20 -0.44
C ALA A 88 5.86 1.24 -0.93
N VAL A 89 4.61 1.70 -0.92
CA VAL A 89 4.29 3.08 -1.29
C VAL A 89 4.85 4.08 -0.30
N GLU A 90 4.82 3.79 1.00
CA GLU A 90 5.48 4.65 2.00
C GLU A 90 6.98 4.77 1.74
N LEU A 91 7.63 3.67 1.34
CA LEU A 91 9.05 3.65 1.00
C LEU A 91 9.32 4.45 -0.28
N LEU A 92 8.53 4.28 -1.33
CA LEU A 92 8.65 5.02 -2.59
C LEU A 92 8.47 6.52 -2.40
N GLN A 93 7.50 6.95 -1.61
CA GLN A 93 7.31 8.36 -1.29
C GLN A 93 8.57 8.96 -0.64
N ARG A 94 9.22 8.22 0.26
CA ARG A 94 10.46 8.65 0.90
C ARG A 94 11.62 8.71 -0.11
N GLU A 95 11.80 7.67 -0.92
CA GLU A 95 12.89 7.58 -1.88
C GLU A 95 12.79 8.63 -2.99
N CYS A 96 11.58 8.97 -3.39
CA CYS A 96 11.32 10.06 -4.34
C CYS A 96 11.24 11.45 -3.67
N HIS A 97 11.66 11.55 -2.41
CA HIS A 97 11.80 12.82 -1.68
C HIS A 97 10.52 13.65 -1.58
N ILE A 98 9.35 13.00 -1.48
CA ILE A 98 8.09 13.70 -1.27
C ILE A 98 8.08 14.32 0.12
N LYS A 99 8.17 15.65 0.19
CA LYS A 99 8.28 16.42 1.45
C LYS A 99 7.08 16.24 2.37
N ASN A 100 5.89 16.16 1.78
CA ASN A 100 4.63 15.95 2.47
C ASN A 100 4.02 14.62 1.97
N PRO A 101 4.40 13.47 2.54
CA PRO A 101 3.92 12.19 2.07
C PRO A 101 2.39 12.10 2.15
N LEU A 102 1.78 11.63 1.08
CA LEU A 102 0.34 11.41 1.01
C LEU A 102 -0.07 10.26 1.92
N ARG A 103 -1.30 10.33 2.44
CA ARG A 103 -1.91 9.19 3.11
C ARG A 103 -2.07 8.05 2.12
N VAL A 104 -1.65 6.86 2.50
CA VAL A 104 -1.77 5.66 1.65
C VAL A 104 -3.08 4.97 1.96
N VAL A 105 -3.91 4.80 0.93
CA VAL A 105 -5.25 4.24 1.04
C VAL A 105 -5.32 2.94 0.23
N PRO A 106 -5.39 1.78 0.86
CA PRO A 106 -5.60 0.54 0.15
C PRO A 106 -7.05 0.48 -0.37
N LEU A 107 -7.21 0.03 -1.62
CA LEU A 107 -8.48 -0.27 -2.25
C LEU A 107 -8.67 -1.78 -2.31
N PHE A 108 -9.72 -2.27 -1.67
CA PHE A 108 -10.15 -3.66 -1.74
C PHE A 108 -11.39 -3.76 -2.62
N GLU A 109 -11.32 -4.54 -3.70
CA GLU A 109 -12.36 -4.51 -4.73
C GLU A 109 -12.84 -5.87 -5.22
N LYS A 110 -12.01 -6.91 -5.24
CA LYS A 110 -12.40 -8.27 -5.58
C LYS A 110 -12.88 -9.03 -4.33
N LEU A 111 -13.61 -10.11 -4.54
CA LEU A 111 -14.12 -10.93 -3.42
C LEU A 111 -12.99 -11.39 -2.50
N ALA A 112 -11.89 -11.89 -3.07
CA ALA A 112 -10.74 -12.36 -2.30
C ALA A 112 -10.08 -11.23 -1.51
N ASP A 113 -9.94 -10.04 -2.09
CA ASP A 113 -9.36 -8.86 -1.44
C ASP A 113 -10.23 -8.41 -0.27
N LEU A 114 -11.55 -8.34 -0.48
CA LEU A 114 -12.52 -8.00 0.58
C LEU A 114 -12.47 -8.99 1.74
N GLN A 115 -12.30 -10.28 1.46
CA GLN A 115 -12.17 -11.31 2.49
C GLN A 115 -10.85 -11.20 3.27
N ALA A 116 -9.77 -10.82 2.60
CA ALA A 116 -8.45 -10.68 3.19
C ALA A 116 -8.25 -9.34 3.93
N ALA A 117 -9.01 -8.29 3.57
CA ALA A 117 -8.83 -6.93 4.07
C ALA A 117 -8.78 -6.81 5.60
N PRO A 118 -9.66 -7.44 6.40
CA PRO A 118 -9.59 -7.31 7.85
C PRO A 118 -8.28 -7.84 8.44
N ALA A 119 -7.78 -8.97 7.93
CA ALA A 119 -6.54 -9.58 8.40
C ALA A 119 -5.32 -8.73 7.99
N ALA A 120 -5.29 -8.24 6.74
CA ALA A 120 -4.25 -7.36 6.24
C ALA A 120 -4.18 -6.05 7.04
N MET A 121 -5.32 -5.43 7.33
CA MET A 121 -5.38 -4.21 8.12
C MET A 121 -5.02 -4.45 9.59
N ALA A 122 -5.41 -5.58 10.19
CA ALA A 122 -5.00 -5.94 11.54
C ALA A 122 -3.48 -6.12 11.63
N CYS A 123 -2.87 -6.80 10.65
CA CYS A 123 -1.43 -6.95 10.56
C CYS A 123 -0.74 -5.58 10.42
N LEU A 124 -1.22 -4.73 9.52
CA LEU A 124 -0.66 -3.39 9.30
C LEU A 124 -0.74 -2.51 10.57
N PHE A 125 -1.89 -2.55 11.29
CA PHE A 125 -2.05 -1.80 12.55
C PHE A 125 -1.24 -2.36 13.71
N SER A 126 -0.77 -3.61 13.65
CA SER A 126 0.13 -4.20 14.64
C SER A 126 1.57 -3.71 14.50
N ILE A 127 1.92 -3.12 13.35
CA ILE A 127 3.27 -2.60 13.08
C ILE A 127 3.45 -1.24 13.76
N ASP A 128 4.29 -1.18 14.79
CA ASP A 128 4.52 0.05 15.58
C ASP A 128 4.93 1.25 14.73
N TRP A 129 5.81 1.02 13.75
CA TRP A 129 6.23 2.08 12.82
C TRP A 129 5.03 2.68 12.07
N TYR A 130 4.16 1.82 11.53
CA TYR A 130 2.99 2.26 10.78
C TYR A 130 1.94 2.94 11.67
N LYS A 131 1.70 2.38 12.85
CA LYS A 131 0.79 2.96 13.84
C LYS A 131 1.18 4.38 14.21
N ASN A 132 2.47 4.62 14.42
CA ASN A 132 3.01 5.95 14.69
C ASN A 132 2.87 6.88 13.48
N LYS A 133 3.08 6.36 12.26
CA LYS A 133 2.96 7.12 11.01
C LYS A 133 1.55 7.63 10.77
N ILE A 134 0.53 6.80 10.92
CA ILE A 134 -0.88 7.16 10.66
C ILE A 134 -1.50 8.02 11.78
N LYS A 135 -0.84 8.16 12.92
CA LYS A 135 -1.33 8.96 14.06
C LYS A 135 -2.77 8.62 14.45
N GLY A 136 -3.10 7.33 14.43
CA GLY A 136 -4.40 6.80 14.79
C GLY A 136 -5.53 7.07 13.78
N LYS A 137 -5.23 7.41 12.53
CA LYS A 137 -6.22 7.64 11.45
C LYS A 137 -5.86 6.85 10.21
N GLN A 138 -6.81 6.11 9.64
CA GLN A 138 -6.65 5.37 8.41
C GLN A 138 -7.86 5.53 7.52
N GLU A 139 -7.63 5.56 6.22
CA GLU A 139 -8.65 5.52 5.18
C GLU A 139 -8.53 4.20 4.40
N VAL A 140 -9.66 3.63 4.03
CA VAL A 140 -9.75 2.42 3.21
C VAL A 140 -10.84 2.65 2.17
N MET A 141 -10.51 2.35 0.92
CA MET A 141 -11.48 2.39 -0.18
C MET A 141 -12.05 1.00 -0.43
N ILE A 142 -13.35 0.92 -0.69
CA ILE A 142 -14.07 -0.34 -0.94
C ILE A 142 -14.73 -0.26 -2.32
N GLY A 143 -14.33 -1.17 -3.21
CA GLY A 143 -14.81 -1.18 -4.59
C GLY A 143 -16.15 -1.90 -4.76
N TYR A 144 -17.13 -1.19 -5.31
CA TYR A 144 -18.47 -1.74 -5.63
C TYR A 144 -18.55 -2.39 -7.00
N SER A 145 -17.97 -1.73 -7.99
CA SER A 145 -18.11 -2.10 -9.40
C SER A 145 -17.45 -3.45 -9.68
N ASP A 146 -16.21 -3.60 -9.24
CA ASP A 146 -15.41 -4.78 -9.56
C ASP A 146 -15.82 -5.99 -8.72
N SER A 147 -16.21 -5.81 -7.47
CA SER A 147 -16.79 -6.89 -6.66
C SER A 147 -18.10 -7.43 -7.27
N GLY A 148 -18.94 -6.54 -7.80
CA GLY A 148 -20.17 -6.94 -8.50
C GLY A 148 -19.92 -7.73 -9.78
N LYS A 149 -18.88 -7.41 -10.53
CA LYS A 149 -18.44 -8.15 -11.73
C LYS A 149 -17.78 -9.48 -11.36
N ASP A 150 -17.02 -9.53 -10.28
CA ASP A 150 -16.26 -10.69 -9.83
C ASP A 150 -17.16 -11.80 -9.29
N CYS A 151 -18.09 -11.50 -8.37
CA CYS A 151 -18.86 -12.52 -7.66
C CYS A 151 -20.39 -12.39 -7.75
N GLY A 152 -20.87 -11.48 -8.58
CA GLY A 152 -22.30 -11.17 -8.71
C GLY A 152 -22.83 -10.24 -7.62
N ARG A 153 -23.93 -9.56 -7.93
CA ARG A 153 -24.45 -8.42 -7.15
C ARG A 153 -24.81 -8.79 -5.70
N LEU A 154 -25.45 -9.95 -5.48
CA LEU A 154 -25.88 -10.35 -4.14
C LEU A 154 -24.69 -10.69 -3.25
N SER A 155 -23.77 -11.52 -3.76
CA SER A 155 -22.54 -11.90 -3.04
C SER A 155 -21.66 -10.70 -2.74
N ALA A 156 -21.52 -9.78 -3.70
CA ALA A 156 -20.78 -8.54 -3.52
C ALA A 156 -21.40 -7.68 -2.41
N ALA A 157 -22.73 -7.45 -2.45
CA ALA A 157 -23.41 -6.65 -1.42
C ALA A 157 -23.25 -7.24 -0.02
N TRP A 158 -23.36 -8.55 0.11
CA TRP A 158 -23.13 -9.25 1.37
C TRP A 158 -21.70 -9.12 1.86
N GLN A 159 -20.73 -9.33 0.98
CA GLN A 159 -19.31 -9.23 1.35
C GLN A 159 -18.92 -7.80 1.70
N LEU A 160 -19.43 -6.81 0.98
CA LEU A 160 -19.22 -5.39 1.28
C LEU A 160 -19.77 -5.01 2.67
N TYR A 161 -20.96 -5.50 3.03
CA TYR A 161 -21.49 -5.30 4.37
C TYR A 161 -20.59 -5.95 5.43
N LYS A 162 -20.22 -7.21 5.22
CA LYS A 162 -19.40 -7.98 6.15
C LYS A 162 -18.02 -7.35 6.38
N VAL A 163 -17.35 -6.95 5.32
CA VAL A 163 -16.01 -6.35 5.43
C VAL A 163 -16.04 -5.03 6.18
N GLN A 164 -17.07 -4.21 6.00
CA GLN A 164 -17.21 -2.96 6.73
C GLN A 164 -17.36 -3.19 8.24
N GLU A 165 -18.16 -4.17 8.64
CA GLU A 165 -18.32 -4.55 10.04
C GLU A 165 -17.00 -5.06 10.65
N GLU A 166 -16.32 -5.96 9.93
CA GLU A 166 -15.05 -6.53 10.37
C GLU A 166 -13.92 -5.49 10.44
N LEU A 167 -13.79 -4.61 9.45
CA LEU A 167 -12.81 -3.52 9.46
C LEU A 167 -13.07 -2.54 10.59
N ALA A 168 -14.33 -2.20 10.85
CA ALA A 168 -14.69 -1.34 11.98
C ALA A 168 -14.35 -1.98 13.34
N ARG A 169 -14.50 -3.30 13.45
CA ARG A 169 -14.09 -4.06 14.64
C ARG A 169 -12.57 -4.05 14.83
N VAL A 170 -11.82 -4.35 13.76
CA VAL A 170 -10.35 -4.31 13.77
C VAL A 170 -9.86 -2.92 14.16
N ALA A 171 -10.36 -1.87 13.53
CA ALA A 171 -9.96 -0.50 13.83
C ALA A 171 -10.18 -0.15 15.32
N ARG A 172 -11.31 -0.55 15.91
CA ARG A 172 -11.57 -0.35 17.35
C ARG A 172 -10.57 -1.10 18.23
N GLN A 173 -10.21 -2.34 17.87
CA GLN A 173 -9.23 -3.12 18.63
C GLN A 173 -7.86 -2.46 18.70
N PHE A 174 -7.45 -1.81 17.62
CA PHE A 174 -6.15 -1.13 17.53
C PHE A 174 -6.20 0.37 17.91
N GLY A 175 -7.38 0.90 18.26
CA GLY A 175 -7.56 2.30 18.59
C GLY A 175 -7.36 3.24 17.40
N VAL A 176 -7.68 2.77 16.18
CA VAL A 176 -7.55 3.53 14.93
C VAL A 176 -8.93 4.08 14.53
N LYS A 177 -8.98 5.37 14.20
CA LYS A 177 -10.15 6.00 13.58
C LYS A 177 -10.12 5.66 12.09
N LEU A 178 -11.02 4.77 11.66
CA LEU A 178 -11.12 4.32 10.28
C LEU A 178 -12.19 5.10 9.52
N THR A 179 -11.85 5.56 8.32
CA THR A 179 -12.79 6.10 7.33
C THR A 179 -12.87 5.12 6.17
N MET A 180 -14.06 4.68 5.82
CA MET A 180 -14.33 3.81 4.67
C MET A 180 -15.14 4.59 3.64
N PHE A 181 -14.82 4.47 2.35
CA PHE A 181 -15.52 5.13 1.23
C PHE A 181 -15.40 4.33 -0.06
#